data_7fdf2f5a6a78205fdc3fc68eca15b263
#
_entry.id   7fdf2f5a6a78205fdc3fc68eca15b263
#
_cell.length_a   1.000
_cell.length_b   1.000
_cell.length_c   1.000
_cell.angle_alpha   90.00
_cell.angle_beta   90.00
_cell.angle_gamma   90.00
#
_symmetry.space_group_name_H-M   'P 1'
#
loop_
_entity.id
_entity.type
_entity.pdbx_description
1 polymer ?
#
loop_
_entity_poly.entity_id
_entity_poly.type
_entity_poly.pdbx_seq_one_letter_code
_entity_poly.pdbx_strand_id
1 'polypeptide(L)'
;GLFAWRLLRRFGWGVLDLLLLGKPTTFEMLGMWSGVAMMLGGLAFAYPPLTLPAVSYNLFLPILLGPSNQGRTDEIVYFNTAMPLVLGLLYTSWMYRVFLPYDPAHQRWTMREHILQDLHHIAEGKTNATLDTVVSRNVDRFVRLMTNSGNTPSPVVHAYLAGILSAMRVMLNLLRLRAINHDASLNPRAHQALELVLARMSHFSGRYHGHYGRTLRATLLAIQRLRDCETTESRPRQRFVLIAALTALDVIATELNANKIFFDTKSPYLDPPV
;
A
#
# COMPACT_ATOMS: atom_id res chain seq x y z
N GLY A 1 22.08 -10.68 -9.46
CA GLY A 1 22.21 -9.56 -10.39
C GLY A 1 23.20 -9.79 -11.55
N LEU A 2 24.47 -10.09 -11.30
CA LEU A 2 25.53 -10.22 -12.33
C LEU A 2 25.35 -11.43 -13.27
N PHE A 3 24.78 -12.52 -12.79
CA PHE A 3 24.57 -13.73 -13.59
C PHE A 3 23.43 -13.55 -14.60
N ALA A 4 22.33 -12.94 -14.18
CA ALA A 4 21.20 -12.62 -15.05
C ALA A 4 21.60 -11.62 -16.15
N TRP A 5 22.44 -10.62 -15.81
CA TRP A 5 22.97 -9.65 -16.77
C TRP A 5 23.90 -10.29 -17.83
N ARG A 6 24.76 -11.26 -17.43
CA ARG A 6 25.61 -12.00 -18.38
C ARG A 6 24.80 -12.92 -19.30
N LEU A 7 23.73 -13.52 -18.79
CA LEU A 7 22.82 -14.35 -19.58
C LEU A 7 22.03 -13.50 -20.58
N LEU A 8 21.47 -12.38 -20.14
CA LEU A 8 20.74 -11.42 -21.02
C LEU A 8 21.65 -10.89 -22.13
N ARG A 9 22.92 -10.56 -21.81
CA ARG A 9 23.90 -10.07 -22.79
C ARG A 9 24.28 -11.15 -23.81
N ARG A 10 24.52 -12.40 -23.37
CA ARG A 10 24.82 -13.50 -24.29
C ARG A 10 23.63 -13.87 -25.15
N PHE A 11 22.42 -13.87 -24.58
CA PHE A 11 21.20 -14.16 -25.31
C PHE A 11 20.86 -13.04 -26.31
N GLY A 12 20.99 -11.79 -25.92
CA GLY A 12 20.74 -10.64 -26.80
C GLY A 12 21.68 -10.63 -27.99
N TRP A 13 22.97 -10.89 -27.78
CA TRP A 13 23.94 -11.00 -28.88
C TRP A 13 23.71 -12.23 -29.75
N GLY A 14 23.32 -13.38 -29.18
CA GLY A 14 23.00 -14.58 -29.95
C GLY A 14 21.77 -14.42 -30.84
N VAL A 15 20.73 -13.76 -30.34
CA VAL A 15 19.51 -13.44 -31.12
C VAL A 15 19.85 -12.40 -32.20
N LEU A 16 20.63 -11.38 -31.88
CA LEU A 16 21.07 -10.37 -32.84
C LEU A 16 21.92 -10.97 -33.95
N ASP A 17 22.85 -11.85 -33.60
CA ASP A 17 23.72 -12.56 -34.54
C ASP A 17 22.92 -13.50 -35.44
N LEU A 18 21.96 -14.22 -34.87
CA LEU A 18 21.06 -15.11 -35.59
C LEU A 18 20.11 -14.36 -36.56
N LEU A 19 19.63 -13.19 -36.16
CA LEU A 19 18.77 -12.31 -36.99
C LEU A 19 19.54 -11.56 -38.05
N LEU A 20 20.80 -11.19 -37.80
CA LEU A 20 21.65 -10.45 -38.74
C LEU A 20 22.39 -11.36 -39.73
N LEU A 21 22.85 -12.55 -39.27
CA LEU A 21 23.59 -13.50 -40.09
C LEU A 21 22.68 -14.42 -40.93
N GLY A 22 21.49 -14.75 -40.43
CA GLY A 22 20.46 -15.48 -41.19
C GLY A 22 19.66 -14.55 -42.07
N LYS A 23 20.19 -14.10 -43.22
CA LYS A 23 19.45 -13.29 -44.18
C LYS A 23 18.16 -14.02 -44.56
N PRO A 24 16.99 -13.72 -43.98
CA PRO A 24 15.75 -14.38 -44.33
C PRO A 24 15.38 -13.93 -45.75
N THR A 25 15.45 -14.85 -46.68
CA THR A 25 15.13 -14.61 -48.08
C THR A 25 13.63 -14.75 -48.36
N THR A 26 12.85 -15.29 -47.42
CA THR A 26 11.42 -15.51 -47.54
C THR A 26 10.68 -15.02 -46.30
N PHE A 27 9.43 -14.59 -46.52
CA PHE A 27 8.55 -14.15 -45.42
C PHE A 27 8.33 -15.26 -44.34
N GLU A 28 8.25 -16.50 -44.76
CA GLU A 28 8.07 -17.66 -43.87
C GLU A 28 9.26 -17.80 -42.90
N MET A 29 10.46 -17.61 -43.41
CA MET A 29 11.68 -17.69 -42.61
C MET A 29 11.78 -16.54 -41.61
N LEU A 30 11.39 -15.33 -41.99
CA LEU A 30 11.27 -14.18 -41.07
C LEU A 30 10.23 -14.44 -39.99
N GLY A 31 9.05 -14.99 -40.37
CA GLY A 31 7.99 -15.34 -39.44
C GLY A 31 8.42 -16.40 -38.43
N MET A 32 9.14 -17.42 -38.88
CA MET A 32 9.67 -18.48 -38.01
C MET A 32 10.66 -17.93 -37.00
N TRP A 33 11.63 -17.12 -37.38
CA TRP A 33 12.65 -16.56 -36.51
C TRP A 33 12.07 -15.54 -35.54
N SER A 34 11.19 -14.65 -36.00
CA SER A 34 10.50 -13.70 -35.12
C SER A 34 9.59 -14.41 -34.12
N GLY A 35 8.93 -15.49 -34.55
CA GLY A 35 8.09 -16.33 -33.68
C GLY A 35 8.89 -17.00 -32.57
N VAL A 36 10.06 -17.61 -32.89
CA VAL A 36 10.95 -18.18 -31.89
C VAL A 36 11.45 -17.12 -30.90
N ALA A 37 11.84 -15.95 -31.39
CA ALA A 37 12.29 -14.87 -30.54
C ALA A 37 11.18 -14.36 -29.62
N MET A 38 9.96 -14.20 -30.10
CA MET A 38 8.80 -13.80 -29.28
C MET A 38 8.41 -14.88 -28.27
N MET A 39 8.54 -16.18 -28.64
CA MET A 39 8.29 -17.28 -27.74
C MET A 39 9.26 -17.28 -26.54
N LEU A 40 10.53 -16.96 -26.76
CA LEU A 40 11.51 -16.80 -25.67
C LEU A 40 11.13 -15.64 -24.73
N GLY A 41 10.67 -14.52 -25.27
CA GLY A 41 10.11 -13.44 -24.49
C GLY A 41 8.86 -13.85 -23.71
N GLY A 42 7.98 -14.66 -24.33
CA GLY A 42 6.81 -15.25 -23.68
C GLY A 42 7.17 -16.17 -22.50
N LEU A 43 8.17 -17.02 -22.65
CA LEU A 43 8.66 -17.86 -21.55
C LEU A 43 9.22 -17.04 -20.39
N ALA A 44 9.86 -15.91 -20.66
CA ALA A 44 10.37 -15.02 -19.62
C ALA A 44 9.24 -14.40 -18.78
N PHE A 45 8.00 -14.31 -19.28
CA PHE A 45 6.83 -13.89 -18.52
C PHE A 45 6.51 -14.79 -17.32
N ALA A 46 6.84 -16.07 -17.41
CA ALA A 46 6.58 -17.00 -16.31
C ALA A 46 7.47 -16.74 -15.07
N TYR A 47 8.51 -15.91 -15.22
CA TYR A 47 9.41 -15.57 -14.13
C TYR A 47 9.16 -14.14 -13.64
N PRO A 48 8.58 -13.93 -12.42
CA PRO A 48 8.14 -12.61 -11.93
C PRO A 48 9.15 -11.45 -12.07
N PRO A 49 10.46 -11.62 -11.77
CA PRO A 49 11.43 -10.54 -11.92
C PRO A 49 11.73 -10.17 -13.38
N LEU A 50 11.36 -11.00 -14.36
CA LEU A 50 11.57 -10.75 -15.78
C LEU A 50 10.29 -10.30 -16.52
N THR A 51 9.15 -10.21 -15.85
CA THR A 51 7.87 -9.85 -16.47
C THR A 51 7.94 -8.51 -17.21
N LEU A 52 8.41 -7.45 -16.56
CA LEU A 52 8.55 -6.12 -17.19
C LEU A 52 9.53 -6.09 -18.37
N PRO A 53 10.76 -6.63 -18.25
CA PRO A 53 11.66 -6.78 -19.39
C PRO A 53 11.06 -7.62 -20.53
N ALA A 54 10.33 -8.69 -20.22
CA ALA A 54 9.70 -9.56 -21.21
C ALA A 54 8.57 -8.85 -21.98
N VAL A 55 7.75 -8.04 -21.29
CA VAL A 55 6.74 -7.18 -21.94
C VAL A 55 7.42 -6.22 -22.92
N SER A 56 8.43 -5.51 -22.45
CA SER A 56 9.17 -4.55 -23.27
C SER A 56 9.82 -5.22 -24.47
N TYR A 57 10.45 -6.38 -24.27
CA TYR A 57 11.06 -7.15 -25.33
C TYR A 57 10.05 -7.55 -26.41
N ASN A 58 8.92 -8.15 -26.01
CA ASN A 58 7.89 -8.60 -26.97
C ASN A 58 7.18 -7.44 -27.69
N LEU A 59 7.10 -6.28 -27.02
CA LEU A 59 6.51 -5.08 -27.63
C LEU A 59 7.45 -4.44 -28.66
N PHE A 60 8.72 -4.30 -28.33
CA PHE A 60 9.68 -3.58 -29.17
C PHE A 60 10.31 -4.43 -30.27
N LEU A 61 10.38 -5.76 -30.08
CA LEU A 61 10.97 -6.66 -31.07
C LEU A 61 10.31 -6.57 -32.47
N PRO A 62 8.98 -6.61 -32.61
CA PRO A 62 8.33 -6.46 -33.93
C PRO A 62 8.56 -5.06 -34.55
N ILE A 63 8.64 -4.04 -33.71
CA ILE A 63 8.87 -2.66 -34.18
C ILE A 63 10.30 -2.53 -34.73
N LEU A 64 11.29 -3.14 -34.05
CA LEU A 64 12.67 -3.15 -34.49
C LEU A 64 12.90 -3.98 -35.75
N LEU A 65 12.22 -5.14 -35.85
CA LEU A 65 12.31 -6.00 -37.02
C LEU A 65 11.70 -5.36 -38.27
N GLY A 66 10.72 -4.44 -38.10
CA GLY A 66 10.09 -3.68 -39.20
C GLY A 66 9.74 -4.55 -40.38
N PRO A 67 8.86 -5.57 -40.29
CA PRO A 67 8.61 -6.50 -41.39
C PRO A 67 8.16 -5.74 -42.63
N SER A 68 9.04 -5.63 -43.61
CA SER A 68 8.75 -5.00 -44.90
C SER A 68 8.59 -6.02 -45.99
N ASN A 69 7.62 -5.82 -46.88
CA ASN A 69 7.35 -6.71 -48.01
C ASN A 69 8.47 -6.66 -49.08
N GLN A 70 9.48 -5.82 -48.91
CA GLN A 70 10.54 -5.60 -49.89
C GLN A 70 11.87 -6.35 -49.60
N GLY A 71 11.85 -7.34 -48.76
CA GLY A 71 12.83 -8.44 -48.75
C GLY A 71 14.23 -8.15 -48.24
N ARG A 72 14.61 -6.94 -47.86
CA ARG A 72 15.90 -6.65 -47.24
C ARG A 72 15.76 -5.66 -46.07
N THR A 73 16.09 -6.10 -44.88
CA THR A 73 16.29 -5.17 -43.75
C THR A 73 17.56 -4.35 -44.05
N ASP A 74 17.39 -3.08 -44.35
CA ASP A 74 18.52 -2.18 -44.52
C ASP A 74 19.11 -1.91 -43.13
N GLU A 75 20.37 -2.24 -42.94
CA GLU A 75 21.10 -2.06 -41.65
C GLU A 75 21.02 -0.60 -41.18
N ILE A 76 21.06 0.35 -42.14
CA ILE A 76 20.96 1.77 -41.81
C ILE A 76 19.57 2.12 -41.24
N VAL A 77 18.51 1.58 -41.82
CA VAL A 77 17.13 1.78 -41.36
C VAL A 77 16.94 1.16 -39.96
N TYR A 78 17.51 -0.02 -39.74
CA TYR A 78 17.48 -0.68 -38.44
C TYR A 78 18.16 0.20 -37.36
N PHE A 79 19.38 0.66 -37.60
CA PHE A 79 20.11 1.51 -36.66
C PHE A 79 19.40 2.85 -36.43
N ASN A 80 18.87 3.47 -37.48
CA ASN A 80 18.11 4.71 -37.36
C ASN A 80 16.81 4.56 -36.57
N THR A 81 16.23 3.38 -36.52
CA THR A 81 15.05 3.08 -35.69
C THR A 81 15.42 2.67 -34.28
N ALA A 82 16.43 1.83 -34.11
CA ALA A 82 16.86 1.30 -32.82
C ALA A 82 17.50 2.37 -31.91
N MET A 83 18.32 3.24 -32.48
CA MET A 83 19.03 4.27 -31.69
C MET A 83 18.06 5.28 -31.04
N PRO A 84 17.11 5.92 -31.73
CA PRO A 84 16.14 6.81 -31.10
C PRO A 84 15.28 6.11 -30.07
N LEU A 85 14.92 4.84 -30.30
CA LEU A 85 14.13 4.05 -29.36
C LEU A 85 14.89 3.83 -28.06
N VAL A 86 16.16 3.39 -28.13
CA VAL A 86 17.02 3.20 -26.95
C VAL A 86 17.27 4.52 -26.22
N LEU A 87 17.59 5.58 -26.96
CA LEU A 87 17.80 6.91 -26.38
C LEU A 87 16.51 7.44 -25.72
N GLY A 88 15.35 7.24 -26.36
CA GLY A 88 14.06 7.61 -25.81
C GLY A 88 13.73 6.87 -24.51
N LEU A 89 14.01 5.57 -24.46
CA LEU A 89 13.81 4.77 -23.22
C LEU A 89 14.76 5.20 -22.11
N LEU A 90 16.03 5.45 -22.41
CA LEU A 90 17.01 5.96 -21.46
C LEU A 90 16.61 7.34 -20.93
N TYR A 91 16.21 8.25 -21.82
CA TYR A 91 15.73 9.58 -21.47
C TYR A 91 14.47 9.50 -20.59
N THR A 92 13.51 8.69 -20.95
CA THR A 92 12.28 8.48 -20.16
C THR A 92 12.61 7.92 -18.79
N SER A 93 13.49 6.91 -18.71
CA SER A 93 13.93 6.33 -17.43
C SER A 93 14.65 7.36 -16.55
N TRP A 94 15.49 8.22 -17.16
CA TRP A 94 16.15 9.32 -16.47
C TRP A 94 15.15 10.37 -15.97
N MET A 95 14.19 10.77 -16.81
CA MET A 95 13.12 11.71 -16.45
C MET A 95 12.29 11.19 -15.27
N TYR A 96 11.87 9.92 -15.30
CA TYR A 96 11.16 9.33 -14.16
C TYR A 96 11.99 9.37 -12.88
N ARG A 97 13.29 9.12 -12.96
CA ARG A 97 14.17 9.13 -11.79
C ARG A 97 14.36 10.52 -11.19
N VAL A 98 14.36 11.55 -12.04
CA VAL A 98 14.58 12.96 -11.62
C VAL A 98 13.27 13.62 -11.18
N PHE A 99 12.19 13.45 -11.94
CA PHE A 99 10.92 14.17 -11.70
C PHE A 99 9.92 13.41 -10.84
N LEU A 100 10.00 12.08 -10.80
CA LEU A 100 9.10 11.23 -10.02
C LEU A 100 9.92 10.22 -9.19
N PRO A 101 10.77 10.69 -8.27
CA PRO A 101 11.53 9.79 -7.43
C PRO A 101 10.54 8.96 -6.60
N TYR A 102 10.58 7.64 -6.78
CA TYR A 102 9.80 6.73 -5.95
C TYR A 102 10.45 6.65 -4.56
N ASP A 103 9.83 7.32 -3.60
CA ASP A 103 10.23 7.26 -2.20
C ASP A 103 9.22 6.40 -1.41
N PRO A 104 9.56 5.15 -1.12
CA PRO A 104 8.71 4.25 -0.36
C PRO A 104 8.53 4.71 1.10
N ALA A 105 9.46 5.45 1.68
CA ALA A 105 9.36 5.97 3.03
C ALA A 105 8.28 7.06 3.09
N HIS A 106 8.33 8.01 2.15
CA HIS A 106 7.32 9.05 2.04
C HIS A 106 5.91 8.49 1.81
N GLN A 107 5.78 7.45 0.96
CA GLN A 107 4.48 6.79 0.76
C GLN A 107 3.93 6.15 2.04
N ARG A 108 4.76 5.46 2.81
CA ARG A 108 4.37 4.88 4.09
C ARG A 108 3.93 5.95 5.09
N TRP A 109 4.69 7.04 5.16
CA TRP A 109 4.37 8.17 6.03
C TRP A 109 3.03 8.82 5.66
N THR A 110 2.80 9.12 4.38
CA THR A 110 1.55 9.68 3.87
C THR A 110 0.36 8.73 4.12
N MET A 111 0.58 7.43 3.93
CA MET A 111 -0.45 6.42 4.24
C MET A 111 -0.83 6.42 5.71
N ARG A 112 0.15 6.51 6.62
CA ARG A 112 -0.09 6.63 8.05
C ARG A 112 -0.89 7.88 8.39
N GLU A 113 -0.52 9.02 7.81
CA GLU A 113 -1.23 10.28 8.02
C GLU A 113 -2.69 10.18 7.59
N HIS A 114 -2.96 9.62 6.42
CA HIS A 114 -4.33 9.39 5.96
C HIS A 114 -5.13 8.46 6.88
N ILE A 115 -4.49 7.44 7.47
CA ILE A 115 -5.15 6.55 8.43
C ILE A 115 -5.52 7.31 9.70
N LEU A 116 -4.64 8.15 10.22
CA LEU A 116 -4.90 8.98 11.40
C LEU A 116 -5.98 10.04 11.11
N GLN A 117 -6.03 10.59 9.89
CA GLN A 117 -7.11 11.47 9.44
C GLN A 117 -8.46 10.75 9.36
N ASP A 118 -8.51 9.53 8.83
CA ASP A 118 -9.74 8.75 8.81
C ASP A 118 -10.24 8.46 10.23
N LEU A 119 -9.33 8.14 11.14
CA LEU A 119 -9.64 7.92 12.55
C LEU A 119 -10.23 9.20 13.21
N HIS A 120 -9.64 10.35 12.93
CA HIS A 120 -10.15 11.66 13.34
C HIS A 120 -11.57 11.90 12.81
N HIS A 121 -11.82 11.71 11.50
CA HIS A 121 -13.13 11.93 10.90
C HIS A 121 -14.21 10.99 11.47
N ILE A 122 -13.85 9.73 11.75
CA ILE A 122 -14.75 8.78 12.40
C ILE A 122 -15.08 9.25 13.81
N ALA A 123 -14.10 9.71 14.57
CA ALA A 123 -14.30 10.20 15.94
C ALA A 123 -15.18 11.46 15.97
N GLU A 124 -14.98 12.41 15.05
CA GLU A 124 -15.82 13.63 14.95
C GLU A 124 -17.25 13.35 14.46
N GLY A 125 -17.46 12.26 13.74
CA GLY A 125 -18.77 11.99 13.18
C GLY A 125 -19.12 12.73 11.91
N LYS A 126 -18.16 13.33 11.29
CA LYS A 126 -18.36 14.06 10.03
C LYS A 126 -18.51 13.15 8.81
N THR A 127 -18.16 11.89 8.96
CA THR A 127 -18.19 10.92 7.85
C THR A 127 -19.31 9.92 8.08
N ASN A 128 -20.15 9.71 7.08
CA ASN A 128 -21.08 8.57 7.00
C ASN A 128 -20.30 7.28 6.68
N ALA A 129 -19.15 7.08 7.38
CA ALA A 129 -18.33 5.92 7.19
C ALA A 129 -19.07 4.68 7.70
N THR A 130 -19.46 3.83 6.77
CA THR A 130 -19.99 2.50 7.11
C THR A 130 -18.84 1.56 7.45
N LEU A 131 -19.16 0.49 8.15
CA LEU A 131 -18.18 -0.57 8.48
C LEU A 131 -17.48 -1.06 7.21
N ASP A 132 -18.22 -1.28 6.13
CA ASP A 132 -17.70 -1.78 4.85
C ASP A 132 -16.70 -0.80 4.21
N THR A 133 -16.99 0.51 4.26
CA THR A 133 -16.08 1.52 3.69
C THR A 133 -14.77 1.62 4.47
N VAL A 134 -14.81 1.48 5.80
CA VAL A 134 -13.61 1.49 6.64
C VAL A 134 -12.77 0.24 6.38
N VAL A 135 -13.39 -0.94 6.35
CA VAL A 135 -12.70 -2.20 6.09
C VAL A 135 -12.09 -2.20 4.70
N SER A 136 -12.89 -1.91 3.66
CA SER A 136 -12.44 -1.91 2.27
C SER A 136 -11.24 -0.98 2.05
N ARG A 137 -11.29 0.26 2.57
CA ARG A 137 -10.21 1.23 2.42
C ARG A 137 -8.92 0.79 3.12
N ASN A 138 -9.02 0.20 4.32
CA ASN A 138 -7.83 -0.27 5.04
C ASN A 138 -7.25 -1.55 4.44
N VAL A 139 -8.10 -2.45 3.92
CA VAL A 139 -7.66 -3.64 3.16
C VAL A 139 -6.93 -3.23 1.89
N ASP A 140 -7.44 -2.24 1.12
CA ASP A 140 -6.75 -1.73 -0.06
C ASP A 140 -5.36 -1.17 0.29
N ARG A 141 -5.25 -0.38 1.37
CA ARG A 141 -3.96 0.13 1.86
C ARG A 141 -3.00 -1.00 2.27
N PHE A 142 -3.52 -2.00 2.95
CA PHE A 142 -2.74 -3.17 3.37
C PHE A 142 -2.21 -3.94 2.15
N VAL A 143 -3.06 -4.22 1.17
CA VAL A 143 -2.68 -4.91 -0.06
C VAL A 143 -1.65 -4.11 -0.85
N ARG A 144 -1.84 -2.81 -1.02
CA ARG A 144 -0.86 -1.93 -1.68
C ARG A 144 0.51 -1.96 -0.99
N LEU A 145 0.53 -1.91 0.33
CA LEU A 145 1.79 -1.98 1.08
C LEU A 145 2.47 -3.33 0.91
N MET A 146 1.72 -4.43 0.95
CA MET A 146 2.24 -5.78 0.71
C MET A 146 2.80 -5.95 -0.70
N THR A 147 2.05 -5.51 -1.72
CA THR A 147 2.47 -5.62 -3.12
C THR A 147 3.74 -4.81 -3.40
N ASN A 148 3.88 -3.63 -2.79
CA ASN A 148 5.04 -2.77 -2.97
C ASN A 148 6.27 -3.21 -2.14
N SER A 149 6.10 -4.14 -1.20
CA SER A 149 7.18 -4.58 -0.28
C SER A 149 8.07 -5.68 -0.86
N GLY A 150 7.67 -6.31 -1.97
CA GLY A 150 8.37 -7.46 -2.54
C GLY A 150 8.22 -8.74 -1.71
N ASN A 151 9.02 -9.76 -2.04
CA ASN A 151 8.89 -11.11 -1.44
C ASN A 151 9.31 -11.23 0.04
N THR A 152 10.12 -10.27 0.52
CA THR A 152 10.59 -10.27 1.92
C THR A 152 10.36 -8.89 2.52
N PRO A 153 9.24 -8.68 3.22
CA PRO A 153 8.97 -7.41 3.85
C PRO A 153 10.01 -7.10 4.93
N SER A 154 10.55 -5.87 4.91
CA SER A 154 11.48 -5.42 5.95
C SER A 154 10.77 -5.31 7.31
N PRO A 155 11.51 -5.32 8.45
CA PRO A 155 10.93 -5.10 9.77
C PRO A 155 10.08 -3.82 9.86
N VAL A 156 10.46 -2.79 9.14
CA VAL A 156 9.72 -1.53 9.02
C VAL A 156 8.35 -1.76 8.39
N VAL A 157 8.29 -2.50 7.28
CA VAL A 157 7.03 -2.83 6.60
C VAL A 157 6.13 -3.65 7.52
N HIS A 158 6.67 -4.62 8.25
CA HIS A 158 5.92 -5.38 9.25
C HIS A 158 5.30 -4.48 10.32
N ALA A 159 6.04 -3.50 10.83
CA ALA A 159 5.53 -2.55 11.81
C ALA A 159 4.40 -1.68 11.24
N TYR A 160 4.50 -1.25 9.96
CA TYR A 160 3.41 -0.54 9.29
C TYR A 160 2.18 -1.42 9.07
N LEU A 161 2.34 -2.68 8.67
CA LEU A 161 1.24 -3.62 8.49
C LEU A 161 0.51 -3.87 9.81
N ALA A 162 1.25 -4.11 10.90
CA ALA A 162 0.68 -4.23 12.25
C ALA A 162 -0.07 -2.96 12.66
N GLY A 163 0.50 -1.78 12.38
CA GLY A 163 -0.13 -0.49 12.64
C GLY A 163 -1.43 -0.27 11.88
N ILE A 164 -1.48 -0.66 10.60
CA ILE A 164 -2.72 -0.58 9.78
C ILE A 164 -3.82 -1.47 10.36
N LEU A 165 -3.50 -2.71 10.71
CA LEU A 165 -4.46 -3.65 11.31
C LEU A 165 -4.96 -3.15 12.66
N SER A 166 -4.06 -2.62 13.50
CA SER A 166 -4.40 -2.02 14.77
C SER A 166 -5.31 -0.80 14.59
N ALA A 167 -4.98 0.10 13.66
CA ALA A 167 -5.80 1.27 13.35
C ALA A 167 -7.20 0.87 12.85
N MET A 168 -7.29 -0.18 12.02
CA MET A 168 -8.59 -0.72 11.57
C MET A 168 -9.43 -1.19 12.76
N ARG A 169 -8.84 -1.94 13.71
CA ARG A 169 -9.54 -2.39 14.93
C ARG A 169 -10.00 -1.21 15.77
N VAL A 170 -9.16 -0.19 15.93
CA VAL A 170 -9.52 1.04 16.64
C VAL A 170 -10.70 1.74 15.96
N MET A 171 -10.68 1.92 14.64
CA MET A 171 -11.75 2.54 13.86
C MET A 171 -13.08 1.78 14.01
N LEU A 172 -13.06 0.45 13.92
CA LEU A 172 -14.25 -0.38 14.07
C LEU A 172 -14.88 -0.25 15.48
N ASN A 173 -14.04 -0.21 16.51
CA ASN A 173 -14.51 -0.02 17.87
C ASN A 173 -14.98 1.42 18.14
N LEU A 174 -14.39 2.43 17.49
CA LEU A 174 -14.90 3.82 17.52
C LEU A 174 -16.29 3.93 16.89
N LEU A 175 -16.54 3.26 15.76
CA LEU A 175 -17.89 3.22 15.17
C LEU A 175 -18.90 2.58 16.11
N ARG A 176 -18.52 1.49 16.80
CA ARG A 176 -19.36 0.86 17.84
C ARG A 176 -19.62 1.80 19.01
N LEU A 177 -18.60 2.47 19.53
CA LEU A 177 -18.74 3.43 20.63
C LEU A 177 -19.67 4.58 20.27
N ARG A 178 -19.59 5.08 19.03
CA ARG A 178 -20.51 6.11 18.54
C ARG A 178 -21.94 5.62 18.48
N ALA A 179 -22.17 4.42 17.95
CA ALA A 179 -23.50 3.83 17.94
C ALA A 179 -24.06 3.67 19.37
N ILE A 180 -23.22 3.23 20.31
CA ILE A 180 -23.59 3.11 21.73
C ILE A 180 -23.87 4.50 22.33
N ASN A 181 -23.06 5.51 22.03
CA ASN A 181 -23.24 6.86 22.56
C ASN A 181 -24.53 7.55 22.11
N HIS A 182 -25.12 7.11 21.00
CA HIS A 182 -26.43 7.57 20.52
C HIS A 182 -27.60 6.81 21.19
N ASP A 183 -27.35 5.77 21.97
CA ASP A 183 -28.39 5.03 22.69
C ASP A 183 -28.90 5.86 23.88
N ALA A 184 -30.16 6.30 23.80
CA ALA A 184 -30.82 7.08 24.85
C ALA A 184 -30.99 6.33 26.20
N SER A 185 -30.73 5.03 26.24
CA SER A 185 -30.78 4.23 27.46
C SER A 185 -29.54 4.34 28.34
N LEU A 186 -28.49 5.02 27.86
CA LEU A 186 -27.20 5.11 28.57
C LEU A 186 -27.27 6.05 29.77
N ASN A 187 -26.64 5.66 30.87
CA ASN A 187 -26.51 6.53 32.05
C ASN A 187 -25.75 7.83 31.69
N PRO A 188 -26.16 9.03 32.16
CA PRO A 188 -25.50 10.30 31.84
C PRO A 188 -24.01 10.31 32.16
N ARG A 189 -23.57 9.64 33.24
CA ARG A 189 -22.13 9.53 33.59
C ARG A 189 -21.34 8.71 32.56
N ALA A 190 -21.94 7.62 32.05
CA ALA A 190 -21.34 6.80 31.02
C ALA A 190 -21.27 7.56 29.69
N HIS A 191 -22.34 8.27 29.34
CA HIS A 191 -22.38 9.13 28.16
C HIS A 191 -21.25 10.19 28.16
N GLN A 192 -21.10 10.93 29.27
CA GLN A 192 -19.99 11.90 29.43
C GLN A 192 -18.60 11.25 29.30
N ALA A 193 -18.41 10.04 29.83
CA ALA A 193 -17.14 9.32 29.69
C ALA A 193 -16.86 8.95 28.23
N LEU A 194 -17.84 8.50 27.47
CA LEU A 194 -17.71 8.16 26.06
C LEU A 194 -17.47 9.42 25.21
N GLU A 195 -18.21 10.50 25.44
CA GLU A 195 -17.99 11.78 24.74
C GLU A 195 -16.57 12.31 24.95
N LEU A 196 -16.05 12.22 26.15
CA LEU A 196 -14.67 12.65 26.45
C LEU A 196 -13.64 11.84 25.65
N VAL A 197 -13.83 10.51 25.50
CA VAL A 197 -12.95 9.68 24.68
C VAL A 197 -13.09 10.05 23.19
N LEU A 198 -14.32 10.17 22.69
CA LEU A 198 -14.56 10.55 21.30
C LEU A 198 -13.97 11.92 20.98
N ALA A 199 -14.14 12.90 21.86
CA ALA A 199 -13.53 14.24 21.73
C ALA A 199 -11.99 14.17 21.78
N ARG A 200 -11.38 13.27 22.53
CA ARG A 200 -9.93 13.09 22.51
C ARG A 200 -9.44 12.37 21.27
N MET A 201 -10.18 11.39 20.79
CA MET A 201 -9.88 10.71 19.52
C MET A 201 -10.03 11.63 18.30
N SER A 202 -10.94 12.62 18.34
CA SER A 202 -11.06 13.62 17.29
C SER A 202 -9.86 14.57 17.20
N HIS A 203 -9.02 14.65 18.22
CA HIS A 203 -7.74 15.37 18.17
C HIS A 203 -6.55 14.50 17.76
N PHE A 204 -6.80 13.27 17.33
CA PHE A 204 -5.77 12.26 16.98
C PHE A 204 -5.32 12.38 15.52
N SER A 205 -5.33 13.59 14.94
CA SER A 205 -4.82 13.83 13.58
C SER A 205 -3.31 14.09 13.59
N GLY A 206 -2.64 13.77 12.49
CA GLY A 206 -1.19 13.99 12.33
C GLY A 206 -0.73 15.44 12.53
N ARG A 207 -1.66 16.42 12.51
CA ARG A 207 -1.37 17.82 12.77
C ARG A 207 -1.21 18.17 14.25
N TYR A 208 -1.72 17.34 15.16
CA TYR A 208 -1.69 17.59 16.61
C TYR A 208 -0.65 16.69 17.28
N HIS A 209 0.62 17.08 17.20
CA HIS A 209 1.72 16.38 17.85
C HIS A 209 1.50 16.23 19.37
N GLY A 210 1.65 15.03 19.89
CA GLY A 210 1.71 14.76 21.34
C GLY A 210 0.40 14.50 22.04
N HIS A 211 -0.68 14.20 21.34
CA HIS A 211 -1.96 13.85 21.95
C HIS A 211 -2.11 12.36 22.32
N TYR A 212 -1.21 11.49 21.85
CA TYR A 212 -1.24 10.04 22.12
C TYR A 212 -1.41 9.72 23.61
N GLY A 213 -0.52 10.21 24.46
CA GLY A 213 -0.55 9.91 25.91
C GLY A 213 -1.80 10.45 26.60
N ARG A 214 -2.35 11.59 26.15
CA ARG A 214 -3.60 12.15 26.67
C ARG A 214 -4.80 11.31 26.25
N THR A 215 -4.81 10.85 25.03
CA THR A 215 -5.88 10.01 24.48
C THR A 215 -5.90 8.66 25.20
N LEU A 216 -4.75 8.00 25.38
CA LEU A 216 -4.66 6.74 26.11
C LEU A 216 -5.13 6.90 27.57
N ARG A 217 -4.70 7.96 28.28
CA ARG A 217 -5.16 8.26 29.64
C ARG A 217 -6.66 8.48 29.71
N ALA A 218 -7.23 9.24 28.76
CA ALA A 218 -8.68 9.46 28.69
C ALA A 218 -9.44 8.14 28.49
N THR A 219 -8.95 7.26 27.62
CA THR A 219 -9.53 5.92 27.39
C THR A 219 -9.51 5.07 28.67
N LEU A 220 -8.37 5.03 29.37
CA LEU A 220 -8.23 4.29 30.63
C LEU A 220 -9.15 4.85 31.74
N LEU A 221 -9.25 6.18 31.86
CA LEU A 221 -10.17 6.81 32.79
C LEU A 221 -11.64 6.53 32.48
N ALA A 222 -11.99 6.51 31.20
CA ALA A 222 -13.35 6.15 30.78
C ALA A 222 -13.67 4.69 31.11
N ILE A 223 -12.71 3.75 30.94
CA ILE A 223 -12.87 2.36 31.34
C ILE A 223 -13.17 2.25 32.84
N GLN A 224 -12.44 2.97 33.70
CA GLN A 224 -12.69 2.97 35.14
C GLN A 224 -14.10 3.50 35.45
N ARG A 225 -14.50 4.65 34.90
CA ARG A 225 -15.82 5.23 35.12
C ARG A 225 -16.95 4.33 34.66
N LEU A 226 -16.79 3.66 33.51
CA LEU A 226 -17.79 2.72 33.00
C LEU A 226 -17.90 1.46 33.86
N ARG A 227 -16.79 0.96 34.44
CA ARG A 227 -16.82 -0.14 35.39
C ARG A 227 -17.60 0.23 36.65
N ASP A 228 -17.39 1.43 37.19
CA ASP A 228 -18.13 1.92 38.35
C ASP A 228 -19.63 2.05 38.01
N CYS A 229 -19.98 2.47 36.81
CA CYS A 229 -21.37 2.50 36.36
C CYS A 229 -21.95 1.10 36.17
N GLU A 230 -21.19 0.13 35.64
CA GLU A 230 -21.63 -1.26 35.43
C GLU A 230 -21.94 -1.97 36.72
N THR A 231 -21.10 -1.79 37.75
CA THR A 231 -21.31 -2.40 39.06
C THR A 231 -22.55 -1.89 39.81
N THR A 232 -22.93 -0.64 39.52
CA THR A 232 -24.12 0.00 40.12
C THR A 232 -25.41 -0.18 39.34
N GLU A 233 -25.32 -0.65 38.11
CA GLU A 233 -26.48 -0.77 37.21
C GLU A 233 -27.22 -2.08 37.41
N SER A 234 -28.48 -2.00 37.72
CA SER A 234 -29.36 -3.15 37.96
C SER A 234 -30.15 -3.63 36.75
N ARG A 235 -30.25 -2.79 35.70
CA ARG A 235 -31.02 -3.09 34.50
C ARG A 235 -30.22 -3.92 33.49
N PRO A 236 -30.66 -5.15 33.13
CA PRO A 236 -29.89 -6.07 32.31
C PRO A 236 -29.49 -5.48 30.95
N ARG A 237 -30.42 -4.77 30.30
CA ARG A 237 -30.18 -4.17 28.97
C ARG A 237 -29.10 -3.07 29.03
N GLN A 238 -29.17 -2.20 30.04
CA GLN A 238 -28.19 -1.13 30.22
C GLN A 238 -26.82 -1.69 30.57
N ARG A 239 -26.78 -2.72 31.41
CA ARG A 239 -25.56 -3.42 31.76
C ARG A 239 -24.89 -4.06 30.55
N PHE A 240 -25.67 -4.67 29.64
CA PHE A 240 -25.15 -5.22 28.39
C PHE A 240 -24.51 -4.14 27.51
N VAL A 241 -25.15 -2.97 27.37
CA VAL A 241 -24.62 -1.83 26.61
C VAL A 241 -23.31 -1.31 27.23
N LEU A 242 -23.24 -1.21 28.58
CA LEU A 242 -22.02 -0.82 29.29
C LEU A 242 -20.87 -1.82 29.08
N ILE A 243 -21.14 -3.13 29.12
CA ILE A 243 -20.14 -4.17 28.85
C ILE A 243 -19.64 -4.07 27.41
N ALA A 244 -20.52 -3.84 26.44
CA ALA A 244 -20.14 -3.64 25.04
C ALA A 244 -19.24 -2.40 24.87
N ALA A 245 -19.55 -1.30 25.55
CA ALA A 245 -18.71 -0.09 25.56
C ALA A 245 -17.36 -0.34 26.22
N LEU A 246 -17.33 -1.03 27.36
CA LEU A 246 -16.09 -1.41 28.05
C LEU A 246 -15.18 -2.26 27.17
N THR A 247 -15.76 -3.28 26.51
CA THR A 247 -15.00 -4.15 25.61
C THR A 247 -14.39 -3.35 24.45
N ALA A 248 -15.16 -2.43 23.86
CA ALA A 248 -14.68 -1.60 22.78
C ALA A 248 -13.54 -0.66 23.22
N LEU A 249 -13.65 -0.06 24.42
CA LEU A 249 -12.61 0.80 24.97
C LEU A 249 -11.34 0.01 25.35
N ASP A 250 -11.51 -1.19 25.89
CA ASP A 250 -10.38 -2.04 26.28
C ASP A 250 -9.57 -2.48 25.04
N VAL A 251 -10.26 -2.85 23.95
CA VAL A 251 -9.61 -3.11 22.65
C VAL A 251 -8.87 -1.87 22.17
N ILE A 252 -9.50 -0.69 22.20
CA ILE A 252 -8.85 0.56 21.78
C ILE A 252 -7.60 0.83 22.61
N ALA A 253 -7.66 0.72 23.94
CA ALA A 253 -6.52 0.95 24.82
C ALA A 253 -5.39 -0.04 24.54
N THR A 254 -5.71 -1.32 24.35
CA THR A 254 -4.75 -2.37 24.04
C THR A 254 -4.06 -2.14 22.71
N GLU A 255 -4.81 -1.84 21.65
CA GLU A 255 -4.25 -1.61 20.32
C GLU A 255 -3.40 -0.33 20.26
N LEU A 256 -3.84 0.74 20.93
CA LEU A 256 -3.05 1.97 21.06
C LEU A 256 -1.72 1.69 21.76
N ASN A 257 -1.74 0.92 22.86
CA ASN A 257 -0.54 0.61 23.62
C ASN A 257 0.41 -0.34 22.86
N ALA A 258 -0.13 -1.39 22.24
CA ALA A 258 0.65 -2.36 21.48
C ALA A 258 1.39 -1.73 20.30
N ASN A 259 0.75 -0.78 19.60
CA ASN A 259 1.32 -0.12 18.43
C ASN A 259 1.61 1.38 18.67
N LYS A 260 2.13 1.69 19.87
CA LYS A 260 2.48 3.05 20.27
C LYS A 260 3.28 3.80 19.22
N ILE A 261 4.28 3.16 18.61
CA ILE A 261 5.14 3.77 17.59
C ILE A 261 4.32 4.23 16.39
N PHE A 262 3.30 3.48 15.97
CA PHE A 262 2.43 3.85 14.86
C PHE A 262 1.51 5.02 15.19
N PHE A 263 0.99 5.09 16.41
CA PHE A 263 0.03 6.11 16.82
C PHE A 263 0.68 7.38 17.38
N ASP A 264 1.89 7.30 17.92
CA ASP A 264 2.60 8.46 18.47
C ASP A 264 3.36 9.21 17.38
N THR A 265 2.80 10.34 16.94
CA THR A 265 3.39 11.20 15.91
C THR A 265 4.71 11.86 16.34
N LYS A 266 5.02 11.87 17.62
CA LYS A 266 6.31 12.36 18.16
C LYS A 266 7.41 11.31 18.11
N SER A 267 7.05 10.05 18.02
CA SER A 267 8.04 8.99 17.92
C SER A 267 8.68 9.07 16.53
N PRO A 268 10.02 9.18 16.39
CA PRO A 268 10.66 9.03 15.12
C PRO A 268 10.32 7.63 14.62
N TYR A 269 9.43 7.58 13.66
CA TYR A 269 9.13 6.34 13.00
C TYR A 269 10.39 5.91 12.26
N LEU A 270 10.62 4.60 12.13
CA LEU A 270 11.85 3.98 11.64
C LEU A 270 12.36 4.48 10.26
N ASP A 271 11.58 5.30 9.59
CA ASP A 271 11.94 6.04 8.37
C ASP A 271 11.49 7.51 8.53
N PRO A 272 12.32 8.39 9.09
CA PRO A 272 12.02 9.82 9.01
C PRO A 272 11.99 10.23 7.53
N PRO A 273 11.05 11.10 7.10
CA PRO A 273 11.14 11.70 5.77
C PRO A 273 12.48 12.44 5.69
N VAL A 274 13.24 12.17 4.62
CA VAL A 274 14.49 12.85 4.27
C VAL A 274 14.17 14.30 3.93
#